data_fdefcf81e5020e82f87697865335d182
#
_entry.id   fdefcf81e5020e82f87697865335d182
#
_cell.length_a   1.000
_cell.length_b   1.000
_cell.length_c   1.000
_cell.angle_alpha   90.00
_cell.angle_beta   90.00
_cell.angle_gamma   90.00
#
_symmetry.space_group_name_H-M   'P 1'
#
loop_
_entity.id
_entity.type
_entity.pdbx_description
1 polymer ?
#
loop_
_entity_poly.entity_id
_entity_poly.type
_entity_poly.pdbx_seq_one_letter_code
_entity_poly.pdbx_strand_id
1 'polypeptide(L)'
;MIRAAIAGLGRWGRNLVEAASGHPQLKIVRAVEPDIKAAQAFCAEHDLDLAADLATVLADDTIGAILLATPHSLHPAQVIACARAGKQIFCEKPLALTRADAARMFDACREAGVLLAVGHNRRFWPSIRAVRETLASGQLGTILHVEGHNSNENSKVITSGWRLSPEESPGGGPVSRCRNRA
;
A
#
# COMPACT_ATOMS: atom_id res chain seq x y z
N MET A 1 -12.96 -17.37 -3.71
CA MET A 1 -12.46 -16.11 -4.28
C MET A 1 -12.69 -15.01 -3.25
N ILE A 2 -11.66 -14.28 -2.85
CA ILE A 2 -11.74 -13.18 -1.88
C ILE A 2 -12.33 -11.96 -2.59
N ARG A 3 -13.42 -11.42 -2.06
CA ARG A 3 -13.96 -10.13 -2.49
C ARG A 3 -13.28 -9.03 -1.67
N ALA A 4 -12.72 -8.05 -2.34
CA ALA A 4 -11.95 -6.99 -1.72
C ALA A 4 -12.47 -5.61 -2.12
N ALA A 5 -12.15 -4.62 -1.27
CA ALA A 5 -12.29 -3.23 -1.64
C ALA A 5 -10.94 -2.52 -1.61
N ILE A 6 -10.82 -1.42 -2.36
CA ILE A 6 -9.64 -0.57 -2.37
C ILE A 6 -9.99 0.83 -1.87
N ALA A 7 -9.17 1.37 -0.98
CA ALA A 7 -9.28 2.77 -0.55
C ALA A 7 -8.12 3.58 -1.13
N GLY A 8 -8.47 4.68 -1.82
CA GLY A 8 -7.55 5.53 -2.55
C GLY A 8 -7.36 5.11 -4.00
N LEU A 9 -7.95 5.88 -4.93
CA LEU A 9 -7.83 5.70 -6.38
C LEU A 9 -6.87 6.70 -7.03
N GLY A 10 -5.83 7.09 -6.29
CA GLY A 10 -4.66 7.74 -6.89
C GLY A 10 -3.94 6.82 -7.87
N ARG A 11 -2.87 7.31 -8.52
CA ARG A 11 -2.12 6.52 -9.51
C ARG A 11 -1.81 5.09 -9.04
N TRP A 12 -1.38 4.93 -7.78
CA TRP A 12 -0.99 3.59 -7.30
C TRP A 12 -2.18 2.69 -7.01
N GLY A 13 -3.27 3.25 -6.48
CA GLY A 13 -4.50 2.47 -6.28
C GLY A 13 -5.07 1.93 -7.59
N ARG A 14 -5.07 2.74 -8.66
CA ARG A 14 -5.48 2.29 -10.00
C ARG A 14 -4.59 1.16 -10.51
N ASN A 15 -3.28 1.27 -10.37
CA ASN A 15 -2.35 0.18 -10.73
C ASN A 15 -2.63 -1.13 -9.96
N LEU A 16 -3.04 -1.05 -8.69
CA LEU A 16 -3.41 -2.24 -7.91
C LEU A 16 -4.70 -2.89 -8.42
N VAL A 17 -5.70 -2.09 -8.81
CA VAL A 17 -6.92 -2.60 -9.45
C VAL A 17 -6.58 -3.34 -10.74
N GLU A 18 -5.82 -2.71 -11.63
CA GLU A 18 -5.39 -3.28 -12.89
C GLU A 18 -4.57 -4.58 -12.68
N ALA A 19 -3.62 -4.57 -11.74
CA ALA A 19 -2.80 -5.74 -11.42
C ALA A 19 -3.59 -6.90 -10.82
N ALA A 20 -4.71 -6.63 -10.13
CA ALA A 20 -5.59 -7.64 -9.57
C ALA A 20 -6.63 -8.16 -10.59
N SER A 21 -6.75 -7.51 -11.75
CA SER A 21 -7.71 -7.90 -12.78
C SER A 21 -7.42 -9.32 -13.27
N GLY A 22 -8.47 -10.14 -13.34
CA GLY A 22 -8.36 -11.55 -13.78
C GLY A 22 -7.67 -12.48 -12.78
N HIS A 23 -7.31 -12.03 -11.56
CA HIS A 23 -6.69 -12.91 -10.59
C HIS A 23 -7.68 -13.97 -10.07
N PRO A 24 -7.33 -15.28 -10.08
CA PRO A 24 -8.29 -16.35 -9.80
C PRO A 24 -8.81 -16.39 -8.36
N GLN A 25 -8.08 -15.80 -7.41
CA GLN A 25 -8.42 -15.87 -5.98
C GLN A 25 -8.85 -14.54 -5.37
N LEU A 26 -8.70 -13.42 -6.10
CA LEU A 26 -8.97 -12.07 -5.61
C LEU A 26 -9.79 -11.28 -6.63
N LYS A 27 -10.90 -10.69 -6.21
CA LYS A 27 -11.64 -9.71 -7.03
C LYS A 27 -11.83 -8.43 -6.22
N ILE A 28 -11.32 -7.31 -6.71
CA ILE A 28 -11.67 -5.99 -6.18
C ILE A 28 -13.05 -5.66 -6.77
N VAL A 29 -14.00 -5.36 -5.90
CA VAL A 29 -15.40 -5.11 -6.28
C VAL A 29 -15.93 -3.75 -5.83
N ARG A 30 -15.21 -3.08 -4.91
CA ARG A 30 -15.56 -1.74 -4.43
C ARG A 30 -14.34 -0.86 -4.32
N ALA A 31 -14.57 0.43 -4.54
CA ALA A 31 -13.54 1.46 -4.34
C ALA A 31 -14.04 2.52 -3.36
N VAL A 32 -13.12 3.05 -2.56
CA VAL A 32 -13.36 4.19 -1.67
C VAL A 32 -12.51 5.36 -2.14
N GLU A 33 -13.16 6.44 -2.59
CA GLU A 33 -12.49 7.66 -3.00
C GLU A 33 -13.38 8.87 -2.66
N PRO A 34 -12.91 9.82 -1.83
CA PRO A 34 -13.69 11.01 -1.49
C PRO A 34 -14.05 11.87 -2.70
N ASP A 35 -13.16 11.97 -3.69
CA ASP A 35 -13.46 12.64 -4.97
C ASP A 35 -14.17 11.69 -5.92
N ILE A 36 -15.49 11.55 -5.69
CA ILE A 36 -16.37 10.69 -6.49
C ILE A 36 -16.28 11.02 -7.99
N LYS A 37 -16.22 12.32 -8.34
CA LYS A 37 -16.19 12.75 -9.75
C LYS A 37 -14.91 12.28 -10.46
N ALA A 38 -13.75 12.40 -9.80
CA ALA A 38 -12.49 11.96 -10.36
C ALA A 38 -12.37 10.43 -10.48
N ALA A 39 -13.12 9.67 -9.65
CA ALA A 39 -13.08 8.22 -9.62
C ALA A 39 -14.12 7.54 -10.52
N GLN A 40 -15.24 8.21 -10.83
CA GLN A 40 -16.41 7.61 -11.45
C GLN A 40 -16.11 6.89 -12.77
N ALA A 41 -15.37 7.51 -13.68
CA ALA A 41 -15.05 6.92 -14.97
C ALA A 41 -14.22 5.64 -14.82
N PHE A 42 -13.19 5.67 -13.96
CA PHE A 42 -12.35 4.51 -13.68
C PHE A 42 -13.14 3.38 -13.02
N CYS A 43 -14.01 3.69 -12.08
CA CYS A 43 -14.84 2.68 -11.42
C CYS A 43 -15.81 2.02 -12.39
N ALA A 44 -16.41 2.80 -13.32
CA ALA A 44 -17.29 2.26 -14.35
C ALA A 44 -16.55 1.34 -15.33
N GLU A 45 -15.33 1.69 -15.73
CA GLU A 45 -14.48 0.88 -16.60
C GLU A 45 -14.10 -0.48 -15.98
N HIS A 46 -13.90 -0.49 -14.64
CA HIS A 46 -13.42 -1.68 -13.92
C HIS A 46 -14.51 -2.41 -13.13
N ASP A 47 -15.79 -2.09 -13.33
CA ASP A 47 -16.94 -2.71 -12.65
C ASP A 47 -16.80 -2.63 -11.10
N LEU A 48 -16.48 -1.43 -10.59
CA LEU A 48 -16.30 -1.17 -9.17
C LEU A 48 -17.45 -0.32 -8.62
N ASP A 49 -18.08 -0.78 -7.54
CA ASP A 49 -18.97 0.05 -6.75
C ASP A 49 -18.18 1.14 -6.04
N LEU A 50 -18.55 2.41 -6.22
CA LEU A 50 -17.84 3.55 -5.65
C LEU A 50 -18.52 4.04 -4.37
N ALA A 51 -17.74 4.15 -3.29
CA ALA A 51 -18.13 4.71 -2.00
C ALA A 51 -17.30 5.95 -1.66
N ALA A 52 -17.89 6.92 -0.96
CA ALA A 52 -17.19 8.12 -0.52
C ALA A 52 -16.33 7.89 0.74
N ASP A 53 -16.71 6.92 1.57
CA ASP A 53 -16.06 6.66 2.84
C ASP A 53 -15.79 5.17 3.08
N LEU A 54 -14.79 4.91 3.93
CA LEU A 54 -14.36 3.56 4.26
C LEU A 54 -15.36 2.84 5.18
N ALA A 55 -16.09 3.58 6.04
CA ALA A 55 -17.00 2.97 7.02
C ALA A 55 -18.11 2.19 6.35
N THR A 56 -18.67 2.70 5.26
CA THR A 56 -19.67 2.01 4.43
C THR A 56 -19.18 0.66 3.93
N VAL A 57 -17.89 0.58 3.55
CA VAL A 57 -17.30 -0.66 3.03
C VAL A 57 -16.96 -1.64 4.16
N LEU A 58 -16.55 -1.15 5.32
CA LEU A 58 -16.25 -1.97 6.48
C LEU A 58 -17.49 -2.67 7.05
N ALA A 59 -18.67 -2.06 6.89
CA ALA A 59 -19.94 -2.63 7.30
C ALA A 59 -20.48 -3.72 6.34
N ASP A 60 -19.86 -3.91 5.19
CA ASP A 60 -20.26 -4.91 4.19
C ASP A 60 -19.59 -6.26 4.48
N ASP A 61 -20.36 -7.22 4.98
CA ASP A 61 -19.87 -8.56 5.31
C ASP A 61 -19.44 -9.39 4.09
N THR A 62 -19.82 -8.99 2.89
CA THR A 62 -19.37 -9.65 1.65
C THR A 62 -17.93 -9.28 1.27
N ILE A 63 -17.37 -8.23 1.85
CA ILE A 63 -15.98 -7.80 1.65
C ILE A 63 -15.09 -8.46 2.69
N GLY A 64 -14.17 -9.31 2.25
CA GLY A 64 -13.23 -10.02 3.13
C GLY A 64 -11.87 -9.33 3.30
N ALA A 65 -11.50 -8.43 2.39
CA ALA A 65 -10.20 -7.77 2.42
C ALA A 65 -10.26 -6.31 1.98
N ILE A 66 -9.37 -5.49 2.52
CA ILE A 66 -9.21 -4.08 2.17
C ILE A 66 -7.78 -3.81 1.71
N LEU A 67 -7.64 -3.16 0.54
CA LEU A 67 -6.38 -2.63 0.04
C LEU A 67 -6.33 -1.13 0.34
N LEU A 68 -5.32 -0.67 1.06
CA LEU A 68 -5.13 0.73 1.42
C LEU A 68 -4.01 1.34 0.58
N ALA A 69 -4.37 2.27 -0.32
CA ALA A 69 -3.47 3.04 -1.18
C ALA A 69 -3.64 4.55 -0.99
N THR A 70 -4.03 4.94 0.20
CA THR A 70 -4.31 6.31 0.67
C THR A 70 -3.04 7.07 1.05
N PRO A 71 -3.10 8.36 1.40
CA PRO A 71 -2.00 9.08 2.03
C PRO A 71 -1.51 8.40 3.32
N HIS A 72 -0.21 8.50 3.58
CA HIS A 72 0.47 7.74 4.63
C HIS A 72 -0.04 8.03 6.03
N SER A 73 -0.42 9.28 6.31
CA SER A 73 -0.98 9.70 7.61
C SER A 73 -2.30 9.02 7.95
N LEU A 74 -3.05 8.55 6.94
CA LEU A 74 -4.33 7.87 7.12
C LEU A 74 -4.19 6.38 7.44
N HIS A 75 -3.07 5.76 7.10
CA HIS A 75 -2.87 4.32 7.26
C HIS A 75 -3.15 3.81 8.68
N PRO A 76 -2.64 4.45 9.76
CA PRO A 76 -2.85 3.93 11.11
C PRO A 76 -4.32 3.83 11.49
N ALA A 77 -5.09 4.89 11.27
CA ALA A 77 -6.51 4.90 11.58
C ALA A 77 -7.29 3.89 10.72
N GLN A 78 -6.98 3.82 9.43
CA GLN A 78 -7.66 2.92 8.50
C GLN A 78 -7.35 1.45 8.79
N VAL A 79 -6.07 1.08 9.04
CA VAL A 79 -5.70 -0.30 9.39
C VAL A 79 -6.38 -0.74 10.68
N ILE A 80 -6.39 0.10 11.71
CA ILE A 80 -7.05 -0.22 12.99
C ILE A 80 -8.56 -0.38 12.79
N ALA A 81 -9.20 0.46 11.97
CA ALA A 81 -10.62 0.34 11.65
C ALA A 81 -10.92 -0.97 10.87
N CYS A 82 -10.11 -1.30 9.88
CA CYS A 82 -10.22 -2.56 9.13
C CYS A 82 -10.06 -3.79 10.04
N ALA A 83 -9.06 -3.76 10.92
CA ALA A 83 -8.81 -4.85 11.88
C ALA A 83 -10.01 -5.07 12.81
N ARG A 84 -10.56 -3.99 13.38
CA ARG A 84 -11.76 -4.04 14.23
C ARG A 84 -13.00 -4.58 13.50
N ALA A 85 -13.08 -4.35 12.19
CA ALA A 85 -14.13 -4.89 11.33
C ALA A 85 -13.84 -6.32 10.83
N GLY A 86 -12.77 -6.97 11.31
CA GLY A 86 -12.41 -8.34 10.94
C GLY A 86 -11.93 -8.50 9.48
N LYS A 87 -11.53 -7.42 8.81
CA LYS A 87 -11.11 -7.47 7.40
C LYS A 87 -9.62 -7.78 7.30
N GLN A 88 -9.24 -8.63 6.32
CA GLN A 88 -7.84 -8.82 5.95
C GLN A 88 -7.30 -7.54 5.30
N ILE A 89 -6.03 -7.21 5.51
CA ILE A 89 -5.52 -5.89 5.15
C ILE A 89 -4.26 -6.00 4.29
N PHE A 90 -4.26 -5.32 3.15
CA PHE A 90 -3.07 -4.97 2.41
C PHE A 90 -2.88 -3.45 2.51
N CYS A 91 -1.76 -3.00 3.06
CA CYS A 91 -1.46 -1.59 3.21
C CYS A 91 -0.23 -1.21 2.40
N GLU A 92 -0.33 -0.16 1.59
CA GLU A 92 0.80 0.38 0.83
C GLU A 92 1.90 0.92 1.74
N LYS A 93 3.07 0.98 1.15
CA LYS A 93 4.28 1.53 1.81
C LYS A 93 4.33 3.07 1.69
N PRO A 94 4.92 3.76 2.66
CA PRO A 94 5.35 3.27 3.98
C PRO A 94 4.14 2.88 4.83
N LEU A 95 4.30 1.85 5.66
CA LEU A 95 3.22 1.34 6.51
C LEU A 95 2.67 2.43 7.43
N ALA A 96 3.55 3.21 8.05
CA ALA A 96 3.23 4.32 8.92
C ALA A 96 4.36 5.37 8.88
N LEU A 97 4.09 6.56 9.41
CA LEU A 97 5.07 7.65 9.52
C LEU A 97 5.91 7.54 10.80
N THR A 98 5.42 6.84 11.82
CA THR A 98 6.13 6.62 13.08
C THR A 98 6.16 5.14 13.47
N ARG A 99 7.19 4.77 14.26
CA ARG A 99 7.28 3.42 14.84
C ARG A 99 6.10 3.11 15.78
N ALA A 100 5.65 4.10 16.54
CA ALA A 100 4.54 3.95 17.47
C ALA A 100 3.23 3.62 16.73
N ASP A 101 2.97 4.30 15.61
CA ASP A 101 1.82 4.02 14.78
C ASP A 101 1.89 2.61 14.17
N ALA A 102 3.03 2.21 13.63
CA ALA A 102 3.22 0.87 13.10
C ALA A 102 2.98 -0.21 14.17
N ALA A 103 3.44 0.00 15.40
CA ALA A 103 3.21 -0.92 16.51
C ALA A 103 1.71 -1.05 16.83
N ARG A 104 1.00 0.08 16.94
CA ARG A 104 -0.46 0.09 17.20
C ARG A 104 -1.25 -0.64 16.10
N MET A 105 -0.87 -0.46 14.84
CA MET A 105 -1.48 -1.15 13.70
C MET A 105 -1.27 -2.65 13.80
N PHE A 106 -0.04 -3.07 14.10
CA PHE A 106 0.30 -4.49 14.25
C PHE A 106 -0.44 -5.14 15.43
N ASP A 107 -0.50 -4.46 16.58
CA ASP A 107 -1.21 -4.96 17.76
C ASP A 107 -2.70 -5.10 17.48
N ALA A 108 -3.35 -4.12 16.86
CA ALA A 108 -4.76 -4.21 16.49
C ALA A 108 -5.06 -5.38 15.54
N CYS A 109 -4.21 -5.63 14.56
CA CYS A 109 -4.37 -6.77 13.65
C CYS A 109 -4.18 -8.10 14.35
N ARG A 110 -3.18 -8.20 15.26
CA ARG A 110 -2.93 -9.39 16.08
C ARG A 110 -4.11 -9.70 17.00
N GLU A 111 -4.63 -8.69 17.68
CA GLU A 111 -5.79 -8.83 18.59
C GLU A 111 -7.06 -9.26 17.85
N ALA A 112 -7.27 -8.73 16.64
CA ALA A 112 -8.41 -9.10 15.80
C ALA A 112 -8.22 -10.43 15.04
N GLY A 113 -7.02 -11.02 15.06
CA GLY A 113 -6.73 -12.25 14.32
C GLY A 113 -6.74 -12.08 12.79
N VAL A 114 -6.47 -10.86 12.29
CA VAL A 114 -6.45 -10.57 10.86
C VAL A 114 -5.02 -10.39 10.33
N LEU A 115 -4.84 -10.66 9.04
CA LEU A 115 -3.55 -10.47 8.37
C LEU A 115 -3.34 -9.00 8.00
N LEU A 116 -2.11 -8.52 8.20
CA LEU A 116 -1.62 -7.25 7.70
C LEU A 116 -0.45 -7.51 6.75
N ALA A 117 -0.67 -7.31 5.46
CA ALA A 117 0.36 -7.36 4.43
C ALA A 117 0.81 -5.94 4.05
N VAL A 118 2.09 -5.76 3.80
CA VAL A 118 2.67 -4.46 3.40
C VAL A 118 3.12 -4.49 1.95
N GLY A 119 2.81 -3.44 1.19
CA GLY A 119 3.05 -3.28 -0.25
C GLY A 119 4.52 -3.17 -0.66
N HIS A 120 5.41 -3.99 -0.10
CA HIS A 120 6.82 -4.05 -0.48
C HIS A 120 7.03 -4.93 -1.73
N ASN A 121 6.42 -4.58 -2.86
CA ASN A 121 6.39 -5.35 -4.10
C ASN A 121 7.79 -5.71 -4.66
N ARG A 122 8.80 -4.86 -4.44
CA ARG A 122 10.17 -5.12 -4.90
C ARG A 122 10.79 -6.40 -4.32
N ARG A 123 10.30 -6.88 -3.17
CA ARG A 123 10.73 -8.16 -2.60
C ARG A 123 10.46 -9.36 -3.52
N PHE A 124 9.52 -9.20 -4.43
CA PHE A 124 9.07 -10.25 -5.37
C PHE A 124 9.67 -10.12 -6.76
N TRP A 125 10.51 -9.09 -7.01
CA TRP A 125 11.22 -8.98 -8.28
C TRP A 125 12.15 -10.18 -8.50
N PRO A 126 12.24 -10.70 -9.73
CA PRO A 126 13.08 -11.88 -10.04
C PRO A 126 14.52 -11.71 -9.59
N SER A 127 15.11 -10.51 -9.79
CA SER A 127 16.47 -10.20 -9.35
C SER A 127 16.63 -10.25 -7.83
N ILE A 128 15.66 -9.73 -7.08
CA ILE A 128 15.70 -9.76 -5.61
C ILE A 128 15.46 -11.17 -5.07
N ARG A 129 14.62 -11.95 -5.73
CA ARG A 129 14.43 -13.36 -5.40
C ARG A 129 15.72 -14.16 -5.61
N ALA A 130 16.38 -13.98 -6.76
CA ALA A 130 17.67 -14.62 -7.04
C ALA A 130 18.74 -14.27 -6.00
N VAL A 131 18.86 -12.97 -5.62
CA VAL A 131 19.77 -12.54 -4.54
C VAL A 131 19.43 -13.26 -3.22
N ARG A 132 18.16 -13.34 -2.85
CA ARG A 132 17.75 -14.02 -1.61
C ARG A 132 18.04 -15.51 -1.64
N GLU A 133 17.82 -16.18 -2.76
CA GLU A 133 18.13 -17.60 -2.97
C GLU A 133 19.64 -17.86 -2.85
N THR A 134 20.47 -17.02 -3.47
CA THR A 134 21.93 -17.10 -3.37
C THR A 134 22.41 -16.90 -1.92
N LEU A 135 21.84 -15.92 -1.20
CA LEU A 135 22.15 -15.71 0.21
C LEU A 135 21.76 -16.92 1.08
N ALA A 136 20.56 -17.46 0.85
CA ALA A 136 20.03 -18.59 1.62
C ALA A 136 20.78 -19.91 1.34
N SER A 137 21.37 -20.06 0.16
CA SER A 137 22.15 -21.26 -0.20
C SER A 137 23.49 -21.38 0.55
N GLY A 138 23.95 -20.32 1.22
CA GLY A 138 25.23 -20.29 1.90
C GLY A 138 26.46 -20.21 0.98
N GLN A 139 26.27 -20.15 -0.36
CA GLN A 139 27.39 -20.10 -1.32
C GLN A 139 28.34 -18.91 -1.10
N LEU A 140 27.84 -17.82 -0.54
CA LEU A 140 28.61 -16.61 -0.29
C LEU A 140 29.27 -16.60 1.09
N GLY A 141 29.08 -17.64 1.92
CA GLY A 141 29.57 -17.68 3.28
C GLY A 141 28.98 -16.58 4.15
N THR A 142 29.78 -16.04 5.07
CA THR A 142 29.37 -14.92 5.94
C THR A 142 29.33 -13.61 5.16
N ILE A 143 28.19 -12.95 5.12
CA ILE A 143 28.05 -11.66 4.45
C ILE A 143 28.62 -10.56 5.36
N LEU A 144 29.69 -9.92 4.90
CA LEU A 144 30.40 -8.88 5.64
C LEU A 144 29.92 -7.47 5.26
N HIS A 145 29.48 -7.28 4.01
CA HIS A 145 29.08 -5.99 3.50
C HIS A 145 28.03 -6.15 2.38
N VAL A 146 27.08 -5.22 2.32
CA VAL A 146 26.11 -5.12 1.23
C VAL A 146 26.07 -3.67 0.77
N GLU A 147 26.28 -3.44 -0.52
CA GLU A 147 26.11 -2.14 -1.17
C GLU A 147 25.06 -2.24 -2.27
N GLY A 148 24.18 -1.26 -2.34
CA GLY A 148 23.11 -1.23 -3.35
C GLY A 148 22.80 0.19 -3.80
N HIS A 149 22.74 0.40 -5.11
CA HIS A 149 22.34 1.66 -5.72
C HIS A 149 20.92 1.55 -6.29
N ASN A 150 20.05 2.47 -5.90
CA ASN A 150 18.68 2.55 -6.41
C ASN A 150 18.40 3.99 -6.84
N SER A 151 18.47 4.23 -8.13
CA SER A 151 18.10 5.50 -8.75
C SER A 151 16.70 5.41 -9.38
N ASN A 152 15.98 6.52 -9.38
CA ASN A 152 14.66 6.62 -9.99
C ASN A 152 14.57 7.89 -10.83
N GLU A 153 14.44 7.74 -12.14
CA GLU A 153 14.30 8.86 -13.08
C GLU A 153 12.99 9.63 -12.88
N ASN A 154 11.95 8.95 -12.37
CA ASN A 154 10.63 9.56 -12.14
C ASN A 154 10.55 10.46 -10.90
N SER A 155 11.66 10.69 -10.18
CA SER A 155 11.66 11.56 -8.99
C SER A 155 11.30 13.03 -9.32
N LYS A 156 11.47 13.45 -10.57
CA LYS A 156 11.12 14.80 -11.05
C LYS A 156 9.63 14.96 -11.38
N VAL A 157 8.86 13.88 -11.45
CA VAL A 157 7.46 13.88 -11.93
C VAL A 157 6.44 13.67 -10.78
N ILE A 158 6.84 13.87 -9.53
CA ILE A 158 5.91 13.78 -8.41
C ILE A 158 5.08 15.06 -8.34
N THR A 159 3.86 14.98 -8.84
CA THR A 159 2.91 16.11 -8.93
C THR A 159 1.85 16.12 -7.83
N SER A 160 1.73 15.06 -7.03
CA SER A 160 0.73 14.99 -5.95
C SER A 160 1.17 15.87 -4.76
N GLY A 161 0.41 16.93 -4.48
CA GLY A 161 0.72 17.92 -3.45
C GLY A 161 0.97 17.32 -2.05
N TRP A 162 0.20 16.29 -1.66
CA TRP A 162 0.37 15.63 -0.38
C TRP A 162 1.75 14.97 -0.18
N ARG A 163 2.37 14.47 -1.27
CA ARG A 163 3.72 13.86 -1.21
C ARG A 163 4.83 14.88 -1.03
N LEU A 164 4.54 16.16 -1.24
CA LEU A 164 5.47 17.26 -1.02
C LEU A 164 5.37 17.81 0.41
N SER A 165 4.32 17.42 1.17
CA SER A 165 4.16 17.80 2.56
C SER A 165 5.20 17.11 3.44
N PRO A 166 5.91 17.84 4.32
CA PRO A 166 6.82 17.27 5.31
C PRO A 166 6.12 16.31 6.27
N GLU A 167 4.84 16.52 6.57
CA GLU A 167 4.02 15.69 7.44
C GLU A 167 3.80 14.30 6.82
N GLU A 168 3.59 14.23 5.50
CA GLU A 168 3.39 12.96 4.77
C GLU A 168 4.69 12.27 4.37
N SER A 169 5.82 12.98 4.40
CA SER A 169 7.11 12.48 4.00
C SER A 169 8.25 12.95 4.92
N PRO A 170 8.18 12.68 6.23
CA PRO A 170 9.14 13.21 7.21
C PRO A 170 10.58 12.72 6.98
N GLY A 171 10.78 11.59 6.30
CA GLY A 171 12.09 11.08 5.90
C GLY A 171 12.68 11.72 4.65
N GLY A 172 12.04 12.74 4.14
CA GLY A 172 12.36 13.35 2.85
C GLY A 172 11.86 12.50 1.67
N GLY A 173 10.82 12.97 1.00
CA GLY A 173 10.43 12.43 -0.28
C GLY A 173 11.56 12.56 -1.32
N PRO A 174 11.41 11.99 -2.52
CA PRO A 174 12.42 12.06 -3.58
C PRO A 174 12.94 13.48 -3.88
N VAL A 175 12.14 14.50 -3.57
CA VAL A 175 12.46 15.91 -3.83
C VAL A 175 13.36 16.52 -2.74
N SER A 176 13.27 16.10 -1.48
CA SER A 176 14.08 16.67 -0.39
C SER A 176 15.54 16.24 -0.45
N ARG A 177 15.82 15.04 -0.97
CA ARG A 177 17.20 14.58 -1.18
C ARG A 177 17.95 15.33 -2.28
N CYS A 178 17.23 15.96 -3.21
CA CYS A 178 17.83 16.79 -4.25
C CYS A 178 18.16 18.21 -3.75
N ARG A 179 17.56 18.70 -2.65
CA ARG A 179 17.80 20.06 -2.12
C ARG A 179 19.06 20.17 -1.24
N ASN A 180 19.59 19.07 -0.75
CA ASN A 180 20.77 19.07 0.15
C ASN A 180 22.09 18.78 -0.58
N ARG A 181 22.16 18.93 -1.89
CA ARG A 181 23.39 18.91 -2.68
C ARG A 181 23.52 20.21 -3.48
N ALA A 182 23.65 21.32 -2.77
CA ALA A 182 24.17 22.57 -3.29
C ALA A 182 25.30 23.03 -2.37
#